data_5409f3ec7d157bb5972f0dc5ed78ad33
#
_entry.id   5409f3ec7d157bb5972f0dc5ed78ad33
#
_cell.length_a   1.000
_cell.length_b   1.000
_cell.length_c   1.000
_cell.angle_alpha   90.00
_cell.angle_beta   90.00
_cell.angle_gamma   90.00
#
_symmetry.space_group_name_H-M   'P 1'
#
loop_
_entity.id
_entity.type
_entity.pdbx_description
1 polymer ?
#
loop_
_entity_poly.entity_id
_entity_poly.type
_entity_poly.pdbx_seq_one_letter_code
_entity_poly.pdbx_strand_id
1 'polypeptide(L)'
;ERSRGLGDVYKRQICRQTVLDLVRDAEDDIQAEQIVHTGFNGIKCVEAGGPEPGVGCAGRGIIVALEKLKELDVLDDEDLVLYDVLGDVVCGGFAVPIREGYATDIYIVSSGELMALYAANNIAKGVKRFAARGEVRLGGIIGNSRNTPNEHALLTEFARRLNTKLIAFIPRNVIVNKAENNRQTVIEYAPDSEQAQVYRNLADDILKNTELS
;
A
#
# COMPACT_ATOMS: atom_id res chain seq x y z
N GLU A 1 -16.65 2.78 12.03
CA GLU A 1 -15.80 3.64 11.17
C GLU A 1 -14.96 2.71 10.32
N ARG A 2 -15.31 2.58 9.03
CA ARG A 2 -14.61 1.68 8.11
C ARG A 2 -13.22 2.25 7.83
N SER A 3 -12.21 1.38 7.78
CA SER A 3 -10.86 1.72 7.37
C SER A 3 -10.89 2.49 6.05
N ARG A 4 -10.38 3.71 6.05
CA ARG A 4 -10.27 4.53 4.84
C ARG A 4 -8.94 4.20 4.17
N GLY A 5 -8.98 3.38 3.15
CA GLY A 5 -7.82 3.09 2.33
C GLY A 5 -7.43 4.26 1.42
N LEU A 6 -6.26 4.18 0.80
CA LEU A 6 -5.79 5.13 -0.23
C LEU A 6 -6.82 5.34 -1.35
N GLY A 7 -7.61 4.32 -1.67
CA GLY A 7 -8.70 4.39 -2.63
C GLY A 7 -9.72 5.49 -2.36
N ASP A 8 -10.01 5.80 -1.10
CA ASP A 8 -10.99 6.83 -0.72
C ASP A 8 -10.53 8.24 -1.08
N VAL A 9 -9.23 8.52 -0.99
CA VAL A 9 -8.64 9.81 -1.37
C VAL A 9 -8.69 10.00 -2.87
N TYR A 10 -8.34 8.97 -3.63
CA TYR A 10 -8.32 9.03 -5.09
C TYR A 10 -9.71 9.05 -5.74
N LYS A 11 -10.70 8.43 -5.11
CA LYS A 11 -12.06 8.34 -5.65
C LYS A 11 -12.95 9.55 -5.34
N ARG A 12 -12.54 10.45 -4.46
CA ARG A 12 -13.39 11.54 -3.92
C ARG A 12 -14.70 11.04 -3.28
N GLN A 13 -14.85 9.73 -3.14
CA GLN A 13 -16.04 9.08 -2.57
C GLN A 13 -15.59 7.90 -1.71
N ILE A 14 -16.31 7.65 -0.64
CA ILE A 14 -16.15 6.42 0.14
C ILE A 14 -16.68 5.27 -0.73
N CYS A 15 -15.87 4.24 -0.93
CA CYS A 15 -16.32 3.04 -1.61
C CYS A 15 -17.49 2.43 -0.83
N ARG A 16 -18.66 2.33 -1.47
CA ARG A 16 -19.86 1.82 -0.82
C ARG A 16 -19.88 0.31 -0.77
N GLN A 17 -19.30 -0.33 -1.79
CA GLN A 17 -19.18 -1.77 -1.91
C GLN A 17 -17.74 -2.15 -2.20
N THR A 18 -17.23 -3.10 -1.46
CA THR A 18 -15.91 -3.69 -1.70
C THR A 18 -16.07 -4.95 -2.56
N VAL A 19 -14.97 -5.47 -3.10
CA VAL A 19 -15.01 -6.75 -3.83
C VAL A 19 -15.64 -7.84 -2.95
N LEU A 20 -15.25 -7.89 -1.68
CA LEU A 20 -15.77 -8.91 -0.76
C LEU A 20 -17.26 -8.72 -0.44
N ASP A 21 -17.76 -7.47 -0.39
CA ASP A 21 -19.19 -7.22 -0.22
C ASP A 21 -19.99 -7.78 -1.40
N LEU A 22 -19.56 -7.50 -2.64
CA LEU A 22 -20.21 -8.01 -3.86
C LEU A 22 -20.22 -9.55 -3.93
N VAL A 23 -19.07 -10.17 -3.62
CA VAL A 23 -18.97 -11.64 -3.59
C VAL A 23 -19.88 -12.26 -2.53
N ARG A 24 -20.07 -11.58 -1.38
CA ARG A 24 -20.99 -12.06 -0.32
C ARG A 24 -22.46 -11.94 -0.70
N ASP A 25 -22.81 -10.87 -1.42
CA ASP A 25 -24.19 -10.63 -1.85
C ASP A 25 -24.62 -11.62 -2.94
N ALA A 26 -23.76 -12.61 -3.25
CA ALA A 26 -23.98 -13.70 -4.21
C ALA A 26 -24.30 -13.19 -5.63
N GLU A 27 -23.69 -12.08 -6.01
CA GLU A 27 -23.72 -11.66 -7.41
C GLU A 27 -22.79 -12.59 -8.20
N ASP A 28 -23.37 -13.59 -8.86
CA ASP A 28 -22.66 -14.60 -9.67
C ASP A 28 -21.96 -13.98 -10.90
N ASP A 29 -22.35 -12.76 -11.29
CA ASP A 29 -21.87 -12.07 -12.50
C ASP A 29 -21.30 -10.68 -12.16
N ILE A 30 -20.24 -10.65 -11.34
CA ILE A 30 -19.53 -9.41 -11.00
C ILE A 30 -18.73 -8.96 -12.22
N GLN A 31 -18.99 -7.73 -12.69
CA GLN A 31 -18.26 -7.12 -13.79
C GLN A 31 -17.12 -6.23 -13.27
N ALA A 32 -16.07 -6.05 -14.08
CA ALA A 32 -14.91 -5.23 -13.70
C ALA A 32 -15.30 -3.80 -13.31
N GLU A 33 -16.29 -3.21 -13.97
CA GLU A 33 -16.79 -1.85 -13.73
C GLU A 33 -17.40 -1.65 -12.33
N GLN A 34 -17.84 -2.73 -11.70
CA GLN A 34 -18.42 -2.69 -10.34
C GLN A 34 -17.34 -2.60 -9.26
N ILE A 35 -16.14 -3.15 -9.53
CA ILE A 35 -15.05 -3.25 -8.56
C ILE A 35 -13.89 -2.31 -8.87
N VAL A 36 -13.69 -1.94 -10.14
CA VAL A 36 -12.63 -1.03 -10.56
C VAL A 36 -13.16 0.39 -10.63
N HIS A 37 -12.51 1.29 -9.94
CA HIS A 37 -12.88 2.70 -9.93
C HIS A 37 -11.73 3.55 -10.46
N THR A 38 -12.04 4.48 -11.35
CA THR A 38 -11.04 5.39 -11.90
C THR A 38 -10.84 6.58 -10.98
N GLY A 39 -9.61 6.78 -10.51
CA GLY A 39 -9.17 7.90 -9.71
C GLY A 39 -8.53 9.01 -10.52
N PHE A 40 -7.74 9.85 -9.84
CA PHE A 40 -6.99 10.94 -10.44
C PHE A 40 -6.03 10.42 -11.53
N ASN A 41 -5.95 11.13 -12.65
CA ASN A 41 -5.13 10.76 -13.83
C ASN A 41 -5.36 9.35 -14.38
N GLY A 42 -6.55 8.78 -14.21
CA GLY A 42 -6.89 7.48 -14.77
C GLY A 42 -6.38 6.29 -13.96
N ILE A 43 -5.85 6.51 -12.75
CA ILE A 43 -5.39 5.44 -11.87
C ILE A 43 -6.58 4.54 -11.53
N LYS A 44 -6.46 3.24 -11.78
CA LYS A 44 -7.45 2.26 -11.38
C LYS A 44 -7.29 1.95 -9.88
N CYS A 45 -8.37 1.98 -9.16
CA CYS A 45 -8.42 1.74 -7.72
C CYS A 45 -9.41 0.63 -7.41
N VAL A 46 -9.01 -0.32 -6.57
CA VAL A 46 -9.86 -1.42 -6.10
C VAL A 46 -9.81 -1.47 -4.57
N GLU A 47 -10.95 -1.64 -3.93
CA GLU A 47 -11.07 -1.88 -2.49
C GLU A 47 -11.41 -3.35 -2.26
N ALA A 48 -10.45 -4.11 -1.72
CA ALA A 48 -10.63 -5.54 -1.47
C ALA A 48 -11.74 -5.83 -0.45
N GLY A 49 -11.86 -4.96 0.55
CA GLY A 49 -12.75 -5.19 1.68
C GLY A 49 -12.13 -6.03 2.79
N GLY A 50 -12.87 -6.21 3.86
CA GLY A 50 -12.46 -7.01 5.02
C GLY A 50 -13.63 -7.76 5.63
N PRO A 51 -13.38 -8.73 6.53
CA PRO A 51 -14.43 -9.38 7.27
C PRO A 51 -15.15 -8.39 8.18
N GLU A 52 -16.37 -8.70 8.53
CA GLU A 52 -17.05 -7.97 9.59
C GLU A 52 -16.23 -8.02 10.90
N PRO A 53 -16.23 -6.94 11.67
CA PRO A 53 -15.53 -6.91 12.95
C PRO A 53 -15.91 -8.10 13.84
N GLY A 54 -14.91 -8.88 14.27
CA GLY A 54 -15.11 -10.08 15.09
C GLY A 54 -15.42 -11.37 14.31
N VAL A 55 -15.51 -11.32 12.98
CA VAL A 55 -15.84 -12.49 12.16
C VAL A 55 -14.73 -12.75 11.12
N GLY A 56 -13.79 -13.62 11.45
CA GLY A 56 -12.82 -14.14 10.49
C GLY A 56 -11.54 -13.30 10.33
N CYS A 57 -10.67 -13.76 9.41
CA CYS A 57 -9.37 -13.14 9.11
C CYS A 57 -9.46 -12.23 7.89
N ALA A 58 -8.96 -10.99 8.01
CA ALA A 58 -8.92 -10.01 6.92
C ALA A 58 -8.17 -10.53 5.67
N GLY A 59 -7.21 -11.42 5.85
CA GLY A 59 -6.45 -12.00 4.75
C GLY A 59 -7.28 -12.86 3.78
N ARG A 60 -8.43 -13.38 4.22
CA ARG A 60 -9.32 -14.12 3.32
C ARG A 60 -9.99 -13.21 2.30
N GLY A 61 -10.31 -11.97 2.70
CA GLY A 61 -10.84 -10.97 1.77
C GLY A 61 -9.86 -10.59 0.67
N ILE A 62 -8.57 -10.50 1.01
CA ILE A 62 -7.51 -10.22 0.02
C ILE A 62 -7.42 -11.34 -1.02
N ILE A 63 -7.47 -12.62 -0.59
CA ILE A 63 -7.43 -13.76 -1.51
C ILE A 63 -8.58 -13.67 -2.50
N VAL A 64 -9.81 -13.54 -2.00
CA VAL A 64 -11.01 -13.48 -2.83
C VAL A 64 -10.96 -12.30 -3.81
N ALA A 65 -10.47 -11.14 -3.35
CA ALA A 65 -10.34 -9.97 -4.21
C ALA A 65 -9.31 -10.20 -5.33
N LEU A 66 -8.15 -10.78 -5.03
CA LEU A 66 -7.12 -11.07 -6.03
C LEU A 66 -7.58 -12.12 -7.04
N GLU A 67 -8.24 -13.17 -6.57
CA GLU A 67 -8.82 -14.19 -7.45
C GLU A 67 -9.85 -13.59 -8.41
N LYS A 68 -10.73 -12.70 -7.91
CA LYS A 68 -11.72 -12.02 -8.74
C LYS A 68 -11.09 -11.04 -9.74
N LEU A 69 -10.08 -10.28 -9.34
CA LEU A 69 -9.35 -9.39 -10.25
C LEU A 69 -8.65 -10.15 -11.38
N LYS A 70 -8.12 -11.33 -11.06
CA LYS A 70 -7.49 -12.21 -12.05
C LYS A 70 -8.55 -12.84 -12.99
N GLU A 71 -9.67 -13.29 -12.45
CA GLU A 71 -10.78 -13.85 -13.24
C GLU A 71 -11.34 -12.84 -14.27
N LEU A 72 -11.28 -11.56 -13.93
CA LEU A 72 -11.77 -10.45 -14.76
C LEU A 72 -10.65 -9.79 -15.61
N ASP A 73 -9.44 -10.34 -15.64
CA ASP A 73 -8.28 -9.85 -16.38
C ASP A 73 -7.93 -8.37 -16.09
N VAL A 74 -8.30 -7.87 -14.90
CA VAL A 74 -8.13 -6.45 -14.52
C VAL A 74 -6.68 -6.02 -14.43
N LEU A 75 -5.78 -6.95 -14.14
CA LEU A 75 -4.36 -6.68 -13.89
C LEU A 75 -3.47 -6.82 -15.12
N ASP A 76 -3.98 -7.39 -16.22
CA ASP A 76 -3.16 -7.83 -17.36
C ASP A 76 -2.56 -6.67 -18.17
N ASP A 77 -3.26 -5.53 -18.22
CA ASP A 77 -2.84 -4.35 -18.99
C ASP A 77 -2.23 -3.24 -18.10
N GLU A 78 -1.85 -3.55 -16.85
CA GLU A 78 -1.33 -2.55 -15.93
C GLU A 78 0.20 -2.51 -15.92
N ASP A 79 0.79 -1.33 -16.11
CA ASP A 79 2.23 -1.11 -16.04
C ASP A 79 2.79 -1.34 -14.63
N LEU A 80 1.99 -1.04 -13.59
CA LEU A 80 2.37 -1.14 -12.19
C LEU A 80 1.15 -1.40 -11.31
N VAL A 81 1.26 -2.37 -10.41
CA VAL A 81 0.23 -2.66 -9.41
C VAL A 81 0.79 -2.40 -8.01
N LEU A 82 0.12 -1.56 -7.23
CA LEU A 82 0.46 -1.23 -5.85
C LEU A 82 -0.52 -1.90 -4.90
N TYR A 83 -0.01 -2.80 -4.05
CA TYR A 83 -0.78 -3.42 -2.98
C TYR A 83 -0.58 -2.64 -1.68
N ASP A 84 -1.58 -1.84 -1.28
CA ASP A 84 -1.58 -1.14 0.00
C ASP A 84 -2.03 -2.09 1.10
N VAL A 85 -1.06 -2.61 1.85
CA VAL A 85 -1.26 -3.64 2.86
C VAL A 85 -1.12 -3.04 4.25
N LEU A 86 -2.05 -3.38 5.16
CA LEU A 86 -1.97 -2.97 6.56
C LEU A 86 -0.67 -3.41 7.21
N GLY A 87 -0.05 -2.50 7.98
CA GLY A 87 1.21 -2.75 8.69
C GLY A 87 1.09 -3.70 9.89
N ASP A 88 -0.13 -4.00 10.33
CA ASP A 88 -0.38 -4.94 11.42
C ASP A 88 -0.54 -6.38 10.89
N VAL A 89 0.60 -6.98 10.57
CA VAL A 89 0.66 -8.32 9.94
C VAL A 89 0.46 -9.41 10.99
N VAL A 90 -0.77 -9.56 11.46
CA VAL A 90 -1.10 -10.57 12.49
C VAL A 90 -1.50 -11.91 11.86
N CYS A 91 -1.89 -11.96 10.59
CA CYS A 91 -2.32 -13.21 9.95
C CYS A 91 -1.66 -13.44 8.59
N GLY A 92 -1.54 -14.73 8.22
CA GLY A 92 -0.92 -15.16 6.97
C GLY A 92 -1.58 -14.67 5.68
N GLY A 93 -2.78 -14.08 5.78
CA GLY A 93 -3.50 -13.54 4.62
C GLY A 93 -2.85 -12.32 4.00
N PHE A 94 -2.15 -11.49 4.77
CA PHE A 94 -1.40 -10.34 4.24
C PHE A 94 -0.15 -10.77 3.47
N ALA A 95 0.30 -12.00 3.64
CA ALA A 95 1.39 -12.55 2.84
C ALA A 95 0.93 -13.13 1.49
N VAL A 96 -0.37 -13.10 1.19
CA VAL A 96 -0.91 -13.67 -0.05
C VAL A 96 -0.33 -13.02 -1.30
N PRO A 97 -0.29 -11.69 -1.45
CA PRO A 97 0.33 -11.08 -2.63
C PRO A 97 1.78 -11.53 -2.84
N ILE A 98 2.49 -11.80 -1.74
CA ILE A 98 3.86 -12.28 -1.75
C ILE A 98 3.92 -13.75 -2.16
N ARG A 99 3.13 -14.58 -1.46
CA ARG A 99 3.17 -16.05 -1.61
C ARG A 99 2.67 -16.53 -2.96
N GLU A 100 1.68 -15.85 -3.52
CA GLU A 100 1.09 -16.18 -4.82
C GLU A 100 1.79 -15.47 -6.00
N GLY A 101 2.91 -14.75 -5.72
CA GLY A 101 3.72 -14.13 -6.75
C GLY A 101 3.15 -12.85 -7.37
N TYR A 102 2.14 -12.22 -6.75
CA TYR A 102 1.57 -10.96 -7.22
C TYR A 102 2.46 -9.75 -6.91
N ALA A 103 3.27 -9.83 -5.85
CA ALA A 103 4.17 -8.76 -5.46
C ALA A 103 5.61 -9.26 -5.39
N THR A 104 6.52 -8.58 -6.05
CA THR A 104 7.95 -8.90 -6.11
C THR A 104 8.78 -7.98 -5.21
N ASP A 105 8.42 -6.71 -5.14
CA ASP A 105 9.11 -5.70 -4.34
C ASP A 105 8.27 -5.24 -3.15
N ILE A 106 8.86 -5.32 -1.97
CA ILE A 106 8.19 -4.91 -0.74
C ILE A 106 8.87 -3.68 -0.17
N TYR A 107 8.11 -2.59 -0.02
CA TYR A 107 8.54 -1.37 0.65
C TYR A 107 7.83 -1.24 1.99
N ILE A 108 8.58 -0.96 3.04
CA ILE A 108 8.01 -0.78 4.38
C ILE A 108 7.95 0.70 4.70
N VAL A 109 6.74 1.22 4.91
CA VAL A 109 6.53 2.60 5.36
C VAL A 109 6.59 2.62 6.89
N SER A 110 7.46 3.47 7.46
CA SER A 110 7.61 3.58 8.90
C SER A 110 7.98 5.00 9.33
N SER A 111 7.67 5.34 10.57
CA SER A 111 8.21 6.52 11.26
C SER A 111 9.37 6.13 12.19
N GLY A 112 10.01 7.13 12.80
CA GLY A 112 11.05 6.92 13.80
C GLY A 112 10.54 6.53 15.20
N GLU A 113 9.24 6.38 15.38
CA GLU A 113 8.64 5.98 16.65
C GLU A 113 8.94 4.50 16.97
N LEU A 114 9.19 4.20 18.23
CA LEU A 114 9.61 2.85 18.68
C LEU A 114 8.65 1.74 18.21
N MET A 115 7.34 1.97 18.35
CA MET A 115 6.34 0.96 17.97
C MET A 115 6.24 0.78 16.45
N ALA A 116 6.44 1.86 15.67
CA ALA A 116 6.50 1.78 14.21
C ALA A 116 7.72 0.98 13.75
N LEU A 117 8.90 1.22 14.35
CA LEU A 117 10.12 0.47 14.07
C LEU A 117 9.98 -1.02 14.48
N TYR A 118 9.31 -1.29 15.61
CA TYR A 118 9.04 -2.67 16.04
C TYR A 118 8.16 -3.41 15.03
N ALA A 119 7.05 -2.79 14.59
CA ALA A 119 6.18 -3.34 13.57
C ALA A 119 6.93 -3.56 12.24
N ALA A 120 7.67 -2.55 11.77
CA ALA A 120 8.49 -2.61 10.57
C ALA A 120 9.53 -3.74 10.62
N ASN A 121 10.18 -3.96 11.77
CA ASN A 121 11.11 -5.08 11.96
C ASN A 121 10.43 -6.45 11.86
N ASN A 122 9.21 -6.58 12.37
CA ASN A 122 8.45 -7.83 12.27
C ASN A 122 8.02 -8.11 10.82
N ILE A 123 7.58 -7.08 10.10
CA ILE A 123 7.28 -7.18 8.66
C ILE A 123 8.54 -7.60 7.89
N ALA A 124 9.67 -6.92 8.11
CA ALA A 124 10.94 -7.23 7.45
C ALA A 124 11.39 -8.68 7.68
N LYS A 125 11.22 -9.20 8.91
CA LYS A 125 11.50 -10.62 9.21
C LYS A 125 10.59 -11.56 8.43
N GLY A 126 9.31 -11.21 8.27
CA GLY A 126 8.35 -11.94 7.45
C GLY A 126 8.80 -11.99 5.98
N VAL A 127 9.07 -10.82 5.41
CA VAL A 127 9.53 -10.66 4.01
C VAL A 127 10.80 -11.48 3.76
N LYS A 128 11.78 -11.43 4.66
CA LYS A 128 13.04 -12.19 4.52
C LYS A 128 12.85 -13.71 4.44
N ARG A 129 11.81 -14.26 5.05
CA ARG A 129 11.50 -15.70 4.93
C ARG A 129 11.06 -16.07 3.52
N PHE A 130 10.32 -15.20 2.84
CA PHE A 130 9.92 -15.38 1.45
C PHE A 130 11.08 -15.05 0.50
N ALA A 131 11.84 -13.99 0.77
CA ALA A 131 13.03 -13.62 0.01
C ALA A 131 14.08 -14.75 -0.05
N ALA A 132 14.23 -15.54 1.02
CA ALA A 132 15.10 -16.70 1.04
C ALA A 132 14.69 -17.82 0.07
N ARG A 133 13.46 -17.78 -0.44
CA ARG A 133 12.94 -18.71 -1.46
C ARG A 133 13.03 -18.13 -2.87
N GLY A 134 13.52 -16.90 -3.01
CA GLY A 134 13.59 -16.19 -4.30
C GLY A 134 12.25 -15.63 -4.78
N GLU A 135 11.25 -15.56 -3.91
CA GLU A 135 9.89 -15.14 -4.28
C GLU A 135 9.73 -13.61 -4.28
N VAL A 136 10.43 -12.89 -3.38
CA VAL A 136 10.30 -11.44 -3.21
C VAL A 136 11.60 -10.78 -2.76
N ARG A 137 11.66 -9.46 -2.90
CA ARG A 137 12.75 -8.62 -2.43
C ARG A 137 12.26 -7.57 -1.43
N LEU A 138 13.02 -7.34 -0.36
CA LEU A 138 12.83 -6.15 0.49
C LEU A 138 13.45 -4.95 -0.22
N GLY A 139 12.65 -4.19 -0.96
CA GLY A 139 13.06 -3.04 -1.76
C GLY A 139 13.61 -1.89 -0.92
N GLY A 140 13.04 -1.66 0.27
CA GLY A 140 13.56 -0.64 1.17
C GLY A 140 12.58 -0.15 2.23
N ILE A 141 13.05 0.86 2.96
CA ILE A 141 12.24 1.59 3.94
C ILE A 141 11.87 2.95 3.36
N ILE A 142 10.62 3.36 3.52
CA ILE A 142 10.13 4.71 3.24
C ILE A 142 9.84 5.37 4.59
N GLY A 143 10.58 6.41 4.92
CA GLY A 143 10.39 7.17 6.14
C GLY A 143 9.19 8.12 6.00
N ASN A 144 8.14 7.95 6.80
CA ASN A 144 7.01 8.88 6.89
C ASN A 144 7.08 9.61 8.24
N SER A 145 7.61 10.82 8.22
CA SER A 145 8.02 11.54 9.43
C SER A 145 6.85 11.87 10.37
N ARG A 146 7.10 11.65 11.65
CA ARG A 146 6.29 12.14 12.77
C ARG A 146 6.97 13.27 13.53
N ASN A 147 8.08 13.81 12.97
CA ASN A 147 8.95 14.83 13.60
C ASN A 147 9.57 14.35 14.93
N THR A 148 9.92 13.08 15.03
CA THR A 148 10.69 12.60 16.18
C THR A 148 12.16 13.05 16.08
N PRO A 149 12.85 13.27 17.19
CA PRO A 149 14.25 13.69 17.17
C PRO A 149 15.14 12.70 16.40
N ASN A 150 16.02 13.22 15.55
CA ASN A 150 16.97 12.43 14.74
C ASN A 150 16.33 11.35 13.87
N GLU A 151 15.07 11.51 13.49
CA GLU A 151 14.25 10.50 12.81
C GLU A 151 14.89 9.98 11.53
N HIS A 152 15.42 10.86 10.69
CA HIS A 152 16.09 10.46 9.44
C HIS A 152 17.31 9.57 9.70
N ALA A 153 18.18 9.96 10.64
CA ALA A 153 19.36 9.16 10.99
C ALA A 153 18.98 7.80 11.59
N LEU A 154 17.95 7.78 12.43
CA LEU A 154 17.41 6.56 13.03
C LEU A 154 16.86 5.60 11.98
N LEU A 155 16.07 6.08 11.03
CA LEU A 155 15.53 5.28 9.95
C LEU A 155 16.61 4.79 8.97
N THR A 156 17.62 5.59 8.71
CA THR A 156 18.79 5.19 7.91
C THR A 156 19.55 4.04 8.57
N GLU A 157 19.84 4.15 9.86
CA GLU A 157 20.50 3.09 10.61
C GLU A 157 19.62 1.82 10.74
N PHE A 158 18.32 2.00 10.92
CA PHE A 158 17.35 0.89 10.93
C PHE A 158 17.36 0.12 9.60
N ALA A 159 17.28 0.84 8.47
CA ALA A 159 17.36 0.23 7.14
C ALA A 159 18.68 -0.54 6.95
N ARG A 160 19.81 0.05 7.35
CA ARG A 160 21.13 -0.59 7.30
C ARG A 160 21.17 -1.91 8.10
N ARG A 161 20.59 -1.94 9.30
CA ARG A 161 20.49 -3.17 10.12
C ARG A 161 19.61 -4.23 9.49
N LEU A 162 18.63 -3.83 8.72
CA LEU A 162 17.80 -4.73 7.94
C LEU A 162 18.46 -5.19 6.62
N ASN A 163 19.68 -4.76 6.34
CA ASN A 163 20.41 -5.01 5.10
C ASN A 163 19.61 -4.53 3.87
N THR A 164 19.04 -3.33 4.00
CA THR A 164 18.34 -2.60 2.93
C THR A 164 18.67 -1.11 3.04
N LYS A 165 17.98 -0.26 2.31
CA LYS A 165 18.21 1.19 2.29
C LYS A 165 16.95 1.98 2.65
N LEU A 166 17.16 3.21 3.13
CA LEU A 166 16.11 4.22 3.19
C LEU A 166 15.94 4.78 1.77
N ILE A 167 14.80 4.48 1.14
CA ILE A 167 14.50 4.89 -0.24
C ILE A 167 14.17 6.37 -0.30
N ALA A 168 13.30 6.82 0.61
CA ALA A 168 12.86 8.19 0.69
C ALA A 168 12.53 8.55 2.14
N PHE A 169 12.55 9.85 2.43
CA PHE A 169 12.09 10.40 3.70
C PHE A 169 11.06 11.49 3.41
N ILE A 170 9.83 11.26 3.83
CA ILE A 170 8.68 12.14 3.61
C ILE A 170 8.50 13.02 4.84
N PRO A 171 8.79 14.33 4.77
CA PRO A 171 8.60 15.22 5.91
C PRO A 171 7.11 15.41 6.19
N ARG A 172 6.77 15.59 7.47
CA ARG A 172 5.41 15.93 7.87
C ARG A 172 5.06 17.35 7.41
N ASN A 173 3.96 17.49 6.67
CA ASN A 173 3.53 18.79 6.14
C ASN A 173 2.01 18.96 6.29
N VAL A 174 1.58 20.14 6.70
CA VAL A 174 0.15 20.48 6.88
C VAL A 174 -0.64 20.47 5.58
N ILE A 175 0.05 20.56 4.43
CA ILE A 175 -0.58 20.53 3.10
C ILE A 175 -1.26 19.18 2.83
N VAL A 176 -0.75 18.11 3.43
CA VAL A 176 -1.34 16.75 3.34
C VAL A 176 -2.75 16.79 3.91
N ASN A 177 -2.91 17.28 5.14
CA ASN A 177 -4.23 17.39 5.75
C ASN A 177 -5.17 18.33 5.00
N LYS A 178 -4.64 19.42 4.39
CA LYS A 178 -5.45 20.31 3.57
C LYS A 178 -5.95 19.61 2.31
N ALA A 179 -5.12 18.85 1.64
CA ALA A 179 -5.49 18.07 0.47
C ALA A 179 -6.54 17.01 0.83
N GLU A 180 -6.33 16.23 1.90
CA GLU A 180 -7.27 15.24 2.41
C GLU A 180 -8.64 15.83 2.74
N ASN A 181 -8.68 16.98 3.42
CA ASN A 181 -9.93 17.69 3.73
C ASN A 181 -10.69 18.11 2.46
N ASN A 182 -9.97 18.33 1.36
CA ASN A 182 -10.55 18.60 0.04
C ASN A 182 -10.79 17.32 -0.78
N ARG A 183 -10.54 16.14 -0.22
CA ARG A 183 -10.65 14.85 -0.91
C ARG A 183 -9.78 14.79 -2.17
N GLN A 184 -8.57 15.33 -2.07
CA GLN A 184 -7.59 15.40 -3.14
C GLN A 184 -6.26 14.85 -2.66
N THR A 185 -5.45 14.36 -3.58
CA THR A 185 -4.03 14.11 -3.31
C THR A 185 -3.28 15.42 -3.21
N VAL A 186 -2.10 15.42 -2.61
CA VAL A 186 -1.23 16.61 -2.60
C VAL A 186 -0.83 17.03 -4.02
N ILE A 187 -0.58 16.06 -4.89
CA ILE A 187 -0.23 16.30 -6.31
C ILE A 187 -1.37 17.03 -7.04
N GLU A 188 -2.61 16.70 -6.72
CA GLU A 188 -3.81 17.31 -7.30
C GLU A 188 -4.11 18.66 -6.68
N TYR A 189 -4.03 18.77 -5.34
CA TYR A 189 -4.37 19.97 -4.57
C TYR A 189 -3.36 21.10 -4.71
N ALA A 190 -2.06 20.74 -4.70
CA ALA A 190 -0.97 21.71 -4.73
C ALA A 190 0.22 21.15 -5.52
N PRO A 191 0.08 21.04 -6.87
CA PRO A 191 1.04 20.36 -7.73
C PRO A 191 2.45 20.98 -7.69
N ASP A 192 2.57 22.28 -7.43
CA ASP A 192 3.84 23.01 -7.40
C ASP A 192 4.45 23.12 -5.99
N SER A 193 3.85 22.45 -4.99
CA SER A 193 4.37 22.47 -3.63
C SER A 193 5.62 21.57 -3.47
N GLU A 194 6.47 21.94 -2.51
CA GLU A 194 7.61 21.10 -2.12
C GLU A 194 7.17 19.68 -1.77
N GLN A 195 6.04 19.52 -1.10
CA GLN A 195 5.50 18.23 -0.73
C GLN A 195 5.11 17.39 -1.95
N ALA A 196 4.54 18.02 -2.98
CA ALA A 196 4.25 17.34 -4.24
C ALA A 196 5.54 16.86 -4.92
N GLN A 197 6.61 17.66 -4.86
CA GLN A 197 7.92 17.25 -5.38
C GLN A 197 8.51 16.07 -4.60
N VAL A 198 8.35 16.05 -3.28
CA VAL A 198 8.77 14.90 -2.45
C VAL A 198 8.07 13.61 -2.91
N TYR A 199 6.77 13.66 -3.21
CA TYR A 199 6.05 12.48 -3.70
C TYR A 199 6.46 12.06 -5.12
N ARG A 200 6.77 13.02 -6.02
CA ARG A 200 7.30 12.70 -7.35
C ARG A 200 8.67 12.02 -7.24
N ASN A 201 9.54 12.56 -6.40
CA ASN A 201 10.86 11.95 -6.16
C ASN A 201 10.73 10.53 -5.57
N LEU A 202 9.78 10.33 -4.65
CA LEU A 202 9.48 9.00 -4.11
C LEU A 202 9.08 8.02 -5.22
N ALA A 203 8.19 8.44 -6.12
CA ALA A 203 7.78 7.61 -7.25
C ALA A 203 8.98 7.25 -8.15
N ASP A 204 9.79 8.24 -8.51
CA ASP A 204 11.01 8.03 -9.30
C ASP A 204 12.00 7.08 -8.60
N ASP A 205 12.18 7.22 -7.29
CA ASP A 205 13.10 6.40 -6.52
C ASP A 205 12.60 4.95 -6.39
N ILE A 206 11.30 4.75 -6.25
CA ILE A 206 10.69 3.42 -6.28
C ILE A 206 10.89 2.79 -7.66
N LEU A 207 10.54 3.47 -8.73
CA LEU A 207 10.67 2.95 -10.10
C LEU A 207 12.12 2.58 -10.45
N LYS A 208 13.10 3.43 -10.09
CA LYS A 208 14.54 3.14 -10.29
C LYS A 208 15.03 1.97 -9.44
N ASN A 209 14.44 1.75 -8.28
CA ASN A 209 14.84 0.68 -7.36
C ASN A 209 14.13 -0.63 -7.65
N THR A 210 12.95 -0.59 -8.25
CA THR A 210 12.21 -1.78 -8.70
C THR A 210 12.83 -2.23 -10.00
N GLU A 211 13.27 -3.48 -10.07
CA GLU A 211 13.70 -4.09 -11.33
C GLU A 211 12.45 -4.35 -12.16
N LEU A 212 12.15 -3.42 -13.04
CA LEU A 212 11.18 -3.64 -14.09
C LEU A 212 11.83 -4.63 -15.07
N SER A 213 11.57 -5.91 -14.87
CA SER A 213 12.01 -6.99 -15.77
C SER A 213 11.09 -7.10 -16.98
#